data_3d35b87f401bf269ce527dc889ca6d57
#
_entry.id   3d35b87f401bf269ce527dc889ca6d57
#
_cell.length_a   1.000
_cell.length_b   1.000
_cell.length_c   1.000
_cell.angle_alpha   90.00
_cell.angle_beta   90.00
_cell.angle_gamma   90.00
#
_symmetry.space_group_name_H-M   'P 1'
#
loop_
_entity.id
_entity.type
_entity.pdbx_description
1 polymer ?
#
loop_
_entity_poly.entity_id
_entity_poly.type
_entity_poly.pdbx_seq_one_letter_code
_entity_poly.pdbx_strand_id
1 'polypeptide(L)'
;DTKQKLKECLRREKKFYRSSKSLHDQCVEWVVKDPCVRIWQYQKALRYTEYYYCQKGLKKLIGYPLFRHRRNRLGLKLGIEMMEGSFAPGLIIHHAGNIVVNGWARIDEDCQLHGDNCIGNDGKSLKAPRLGKHIDMGVGAKVIGDVELADDIVIGAGAVVNRSFLMPGITIGGIPAHELKKGELHEGKRM
;
A
#
# COMPACT_ATOMS: atom_id res chain seq x y z
N ASP A 1 -6.05 -19.05 -9.65
CA ASP A 1 -5.05 -19.83 -8.92
C ASP A 1 -4.22 -18.90 -8.03
N THR A 2 -4.16 -19.19 -6.73
CA THR A 2 -3.44 -18.39 -5.71
C THR A 2 -1.94 -18.25 -6.00
N LYS A 3 -1.33 -19.27 -6.62
CA LYS A 3 0.09 -19.22 -7.02
C LYS A 3 0.33 -18.26 -8.20
N GLN A 4 -0.62 -18.18 -9.12
CA GLN A 4 -0.55 -17.25 -10.25
C GLN A 4 -0.71 -15.81 -9.77
N LYS A 5 -1.67 -15.56 -8.85
CA LYS A 5 -1.83 -14.25 -8.20
C LYS A 5 -0.56 -13.81 -7.48
N LEU A 6 0.08 -14.69 -6.70
CA LEU A 6 1.36 -14.40 -6.05
C LEU A 6 2.44 -14.00 -7.08
N LYS A 7 2.60 -14.77 -8.17
CA LYS A 7 3.58 -14.47 -9.22
C LYS A 7 3.32 -13.11 -9.86
N GLU A 8 2.06 -12.77 -10.11
CA GLU A 8 1.67 -11.50 -10.71
C GLU A 8 1.98 -10.33 -9.78
N CYS A 9 1.59 -10.40 -8.50
CA CYS A 9 1.94 -9.40 -7.51
C CYS A 9 3.45 -9.16 -7.47
N LEU A 10 4.23 -10.24 -7.32
CA LEU A 10 5.69 -10.12 -7.23
C LEU A 10 6.32 -9.57 -8.52
N ARG A 11 5.77 -9.89 -9.70
CA ARG A 11 6.26 -9.40 -10.98
C ARG A 11 5.99 -7.90 -11.16
N ARG A 12 4.76 -7.45 -10.87
CA ARG A 12 4.35 -6.04 -11.02
C ARG A 12 5.12 -5.16 -10.04
N GLU A 13 5.10 -5.50 -8.77
CA GLU A 13 5.68 -4.71 -7.69
C GLU A 13 7.22 -4.66 -7.75
N LYS A 14 7.88 -5.77 -8.13
CA LYS A 14 9.33 -5.81 -8.28
C LYS A 14 9.87 -4.77 -9.28
N LYS A 15 9.11 -4.48 -10.35
CA LYS A 15 9.53 -3.52 -11.38
C LYS A 15 9.86 -2.16 -10.79
N PHE A 16 9.05 -1.68 -9.83
CA PHE A 16 9.29 -0.41 -9.18
C PHE A 16 10.61 -0.38 -8.40
N TYR A 17 10.90 -1.44 -7.64
CA TYR A 17 12.08 -1.47 -6.76
C TYR A 17 13.40 -1.88 -7.43
N ARG A 18 13.36 -2.47 -8.63
CA ARG A 18 14.52 -3.12 -9.26
C ARG A 18 14.64 -2.96 -10.77
N SER A 19 13.92 -2.04 -11.38
CA SER A 19 13.78 -2.02 -12.86
C SER A 19 15.06 -1.65 -13.64
N SER A 20 16.03 -0.96 -13.05
CA SER A 20 17.18 -0.40 -13.78
C SER A 20 18.56 -0.65 -13.16
N LYS A 21 18.64 -1.51 -12.13
CA LYS A 21 19.88 -1.64 -11.32
C LYS A 21 20.73 -2.82 -11.78
N SER A 22 22.04 -2.59 -11.90
CA SER A 22 23.01 -3.65 -12.13
C SER A 22 23.06 -4.66 -10.97
N LEU A 23 23.61 -5.85 -11.17
CA LEU A 23 23.79 -6.82 -10.08
C LEU A 23 24.69 -6.28 -8.98
N HIS A 24 25.71 -5.49 -9.34
CA HIS A 24 26.61 -4.82 -8.39
C HIS A 24 25.81 -3.86 -7.51
N ASP A 25 25.02 -2.95 -8.10
CA ASP A 25 24.21 -1.99 -7.34
C ASP A 25 23.23 -2.67 -6.40
N GLN A 26 22.59 -3.76 -6.85
CA GLN A 26 21.71 -4.56 -6.01
C GLN A 26 22.42 -5.19 -4.80
N CYS A 27 23.67 -5.64 -4.97
CA CYS A 27 24.49 -6.15 -3.88
C CYS A 27 24.87 -5.03 -2.89
N VAL A 28 25.31 -3.88 -3.39
CA VAL A 28 25.63 -2.72 -2.56
C VAL A 28 24.42 -2.30 -1.73
N GLU A 29 23.26 -2.11 -2.35
CA GLU A 29 22.01 -1.72 -1.67
C GLU A 29 21.60 -2.72 -0.58
N TRP A 30 21.80 -4.01 -0.84
CA TRP A 30 21.52 -5.04 0.15
C TRP A 30 22.45 -4.92 1.36
N VAL A 31 23.76 -4.69 1.15
CA VAL A 31 24.77 -4.55 2.19
C VAL A 31 24.53 -3.29 3.02
N VAL A 32 24.29 -2.13 2.38
CA VAL A 32 24.02 -0.86 3.06
C VAL A 32 22.62 -0.77 3.66
N LYS A 33 21.80 -1.81 3.49
CA LYS A 33 20.41 -1.87 3.99
C LYS A 33 19.51 -0.76 3.45
N ASP A 34 19.65 -0.47 2.16
CA ASP A 34 18.84 0.54 1.46
C ASP A 34 17.34 0.44 1.81
N PRO A 35 16.65 1.56 2.08
CA PRO A 35 15.24 1.57 2.44
C PRO A 35 14.33 0.87 1.42
N CYS A 36 14.55 1.08 0.11
CA CYS A 36 13.76 0.46 -0.95
C CYS A 36 13.88 -1.08 -0.93
N VAL A 37 15.10 -1.59 -0.66
CA VAL A 37 15.32 -3.04 -0.50
C VAL A 37 14.55 -3.58 0.71
N ARG A 38 14.50 -2.83 1.80
CA ARG A 38 13.76 -3.22 3.02
C ARG A 38 12.26 -3.20 2.80
N ILE A 39 11.74 -2.17 2.16
CA ILE A 39 10.32 -2.07 1.78
C ILE A 39 9.96 -3.25 0.87
N TRP A 40 10.78 -3.54 -0.14
CA TRP A 40 10.57 -4.70 -1.01
C TRP A 40 10.59 -6.03 -0.27
N GLN A 41 11.47 -6.20 0.73
CA GLN A 41 11.47 -7.40 1.58
C GLN A 41 10.16 -7.54 2.38
N TYR A 42 9.62 -6.42 2.90
CA TYR A 42 8.33 -6.38 3.57
C TYR A 42 7.19 -6.77 2.64
N GLN A 43 7.09 -6.13 1.47
CA GLN A 43 6.04 -6.45 0.49
C GLN A 43 6.08 -7.91 0.06
N LYS A 44 7.25 -8.45 -0.23
CA LYS A 44 7.38 -9.90 -0.49
C LYS A 44 6.82 -10.73 0.66
N ALA A 45 7.17 -10.41 1.90
CA ALA A 45 6.66 -11.14 3.05
C ALA A 45 5.13 -11.02 3.19
N LEU A 46 4.54 -9.85 2.90
CA LEU A 46 3.10 -9.64 2.84
C LEU A 46 2.46 -10.57 1.79
N ARG A 47 2.96 -10.58 0.54
CA ARG A 47 2.41 -11.39 -0.55
C ARG A 47 2.55 -12.90 -0.29
N TYR A 48 3.64 -13.35 0.31
CA TYR A 48 3.75 -14.74 0.75
C TYR A 48 2.80 -15.07 1.91
N THR A 49 2.57 -14.14 2.84
CA THR A 49 1.59 -14.32 3.91
C THR A 49 0.19 -14.53 3.33
N GLU A 50 -0.22 -13.69 2.37
CA GLU A 50 -1.50 -13.82 1.64
C GLU A 50 -1.61 -15.18 0.94
N TYR A 51 -0.56 -15.59 0.24
CA TYR A 51 -0.52 -16.87 -0.45
C TYR A 51 -0.73 -18.04 0.51
N TYR A 52 0.03 -18.08 1.63
CA TYR A 52 -0.08 -19.19 2.58
C TYR A 52 -1.36 -19.14 3.42
N TYR A 53 -1.92 -17.97 3.64
CA TYR A 53 -3.25 -17.83 4.27
C TYR A 53 -4.34 -18.58 3.49
N CYS A 54 -4.28 -18.53 2.17
CA CYS A 54 -5.22 -19.20 1.26
C CYS A 54 -4.93 -20.71 1.05
N GLN A 55 -3.80 -21.24 1.57
CA GLN A 55 -3.51 -22.67 1.44
C GLN A 55 -4.29 -23.50 2.47
N LYS A 56 -4.20 -24.83 2.35
CA LYS A 56 -4.77 -25.81 3.29
C LYS A 56 -3.69 -26.75 3.84
N GLY A 57 -4.03 -27.47 4.91
CA GLY A 57 -3.18 -28.50 5.51
C GLY A 57 -1.80 -27.99 5.95
N LEU A 58 -0.80 -28.82 5.81
CA LEU A 58 0.56 -28.57 6.30
C LEU A 58 1.20 -27.29 5.70
N LYS A 59 0.88 -26.98 4.44
CA LYS A 59 1.37 -25.74 3.80
C LYS A 59 0.91 -24.48 4.53
N LYS A 60 -0.37 -24.42 4.92
CA LYS A 60 -0.88 -23.32 5.73
C LYS A 60 -0.31 -23.31 7.13
N LEU A 61 -0.27 -24.49 7.76
CA LEU A 61 0.18 -24.63 9.15
C LEU A 61 1.62 -24.13 9.37
N ILE A 62 2.51 -24.38 8.42
CA ILE A 62 3.92 -23.98 8.51
C ILE A 62 4.17 -22.64 7.82
N GLY A 63 3.70 -22.47 6.58
CA GLY A 63 4.03 -21.31 5.76
C GLY A 63 3.41 -20.03 6.27
N TYR A 64 2.14 -20.05 6.69
CA TYR A 64 1.45 -18.86 7.15
C TYR A 64 2.10 -18.22 8.39
N PRO A 65 2.33 -18.92 9.51
CA PRO A 65 2.97 -18.31 10.68
C PRO A 65 4.40 -17.85 10.39
N LEU A 66 5.17 -18.57 9.55
CA LEU A 66 6.54 -18.21 9.19
C LEU A 66 6.58 -16.86 8.45
N PHE A 67 5.77 -16.71 7.39
CA PHE A 67 5.77 -15.47 6.61
C PHE A 67 5.08 -14.33 7.32
N ARG A 68 4.04 -14.60 8.12
CA ARG A 68 3.41 -13.60 8.99
C ARG A 68 4.39 -13.07 10.04
N HIS A 69 5.18 -13.93 10.67
CA HIS A 69 6.24 -13.52 11.60
C HIS A 69 7.27 -12.63 10.88
N ARG A 70 7.73 -13.03 9.70
CA ARG A 70 8.67 -12.24 8.90
C ARG A 70 8.11 -10.88 8.52
N ARG A 71 6.84 -10.82 8.05
CA ARG A 71 6.14 -9.57 7.74
C ARG A 71 6.06 -8.66 8.97
N ASN A 72 5.58 -9.19 10.08
CA ASN A 72 5.43 -8.40 11.33
C ASN A 72 6.78 -7.87 11.82
N ARG A 73 7.83 -8.70 11.81
CA ARG A 73 9.17 -8.27 12.21
C ARG A 73 9.73 -7.16 11.31
N LEU A 74 9.51 -7.24 10.01
CA LEU A 74 9.91 -6.18 9.06
C LEU A 74 9.03 -4.95 9.22
N GLY A 75 7.72 -5.12 9.40
CA GLY A 75 6.78 -4.04 9.62
C GLY A 75 7.09 -3.21 10.86
N LEU A 76 7.38 -3.85 12.00
CA LEU A 76 7.81 -3.15 13.22
C LEU A 76 9.07 -2.30 13.00
N LYS A 77 10.02 -2.77 12.17
CA LYS A 77 11.25 -2.02 11.86
C LYS A 77 11.03 -0.85 10.90
N LEU A 78 10.02 -0.95 10.04
CA LEU A 78 9.71 0.02 9.00
C LEU A 78 8.57 0.98 9.38
N GLY A 79 7.90 0.75 10.52
CA GLY A 79 6.68 1.47 10.88
C GLY A 79 5.53 1.17 9.91
N ILE A 80 5.39 -0.09 9.46
CA ILE A 80 4.34 -0.49 8.52
C ILE A 80 3.49 -1.59 9.12
N GLU A 81 2.20 -1.34 9.26
CA GLU A 81 1.20 -2.30 9.71
C GLU A 81 0.10 -2.46 8.65
N MET A 82 0.08 -3.61 7.99
CA MET A 82 -0.94 -3.99 7.01
C MET A 82 -1.31 -5.45 7.20
N MET A 83 -2.59 -5.74 7.03
CA MET A 83 -3.06 -7.13 7.04
C MET A 83 -3.09 -7.72 5.64
N GLU A 84 -3.04 -9.05 5.59
CA GLU A 84 -3.19 -9.81 4.36
C GLU A 84 -4.57 -9.59 3.71
N GLY A 85 -4.57 -9.38 2.39
CA GLY A 85 -5.79 -9.22 1.60
C GLY A 85 -6.33 -7.78 1.55
N SER A 86 -5.66 -6.81 2.14
CA SER A 86 -6.07 -5.41 2.07
C SER A 86 -5.81 -4.79 0.70
N PHE A 87 -4.77 -5.21 -0.02
CA PHE A 87 -4.37 -4.65 -1.32
C PHE A 87 -4.43 -5.67 -2.45
N ALA A 88 -5.02 -5.28 -3.56
CA ALA A 88 -4.87 -5.96 -4.85
C ALA A 88 -3.42 -5.85 -5.38
N PRO A 89 -3.07 -6.49 -6.51
CA PRO A 89 -1.72 -6.41 -7.09
C PRO A 89 -1.31 -4.99 -7.50
N GLY A 90 0.00 -4.68 -7.41
CA GLY A 90 0.54 -3.41 -7.88
C GLY A 90 0.71 -2.35 -6.78
N LEU A 91 0.61 -2.73 -5.50
CA LEU A 91 0.94 -1.83 -4.40
C LEU A 91 2.38 -1.30 -4.53
N ILE A 92 2.55 0.02 -4.42
CA ILE A 92 3.85 0.69 -4.33
C ILE A 92 3.91 1.45 -3.02
N ILE A 93 4.98 1.22 -2.24
CA ILE A 93 5.31 1.98 -1.04
C ILE A 93 6.59 2.75 -1.33
N HIS A 94 6.51 4.09 -1.38
CA HIS A 94 7.66 4.94 -1.69
C HIS A 94 8.58 5.10 -0.48
N HIS A 95 8.02 5.36 0.68
CA HIS A 95 8.78 5.57 1.92
C HIS A 95 8.18 4.74 3.06
N ALA A 96 9.05 4.27 3.95
CA ALA A 96 8.66 3.63 5.20
C ALA A 96 8.23 4.69 6.24
N GLY A 97 7.57 4.26 7.30
CA GLY A 97 7.19 5.08 8.45
C GLY A 97 5.68 5.31 8.58
N ASN A 98 5.15 4.95 9.73
CA ASN A 98 3.76 5.17 10.20
C ASN A 98 2.65 4.84 9.18
N ILE A 99 2.84 3.77 8.40
CA ILE A 99 1.79 3.31 7.49
C ILE A 99 0.92 2.29 8.21
N VAL A 100 -0.35 2.65 8.43
CA VAL A 100 -1.31 1.78 9.12
C VAL A 100 -2.52 1.53 8.22
N VAL A 101 -2.80 0.26 7.96
CA VAL A 101 -3.95 -0.15 7.12
C VAL A 101 -4.81 -1.16 7.87
N ASN A 102 -6.06 -0.79 8.09
CA ASN A 102 -7.04 -1.65 8.76
C ASN A 102 -7.30 -2.91 7.94
N GLY A 103 -7.39 -4.06 8.60
CA GLY A 103 -7.58 -5.37 7.94
C GLY A 103 -8.90 -5.54 7.19
N TRP A 104 -9.89 -4.69 7.44
CA TRP A 104 -11.16 -4.66 6.72
C TRP A 104 -11.15 -3.71 5.52
N ALA A 105 -10.14 -2.85 5.39
CA ALA A 105 -9.99 -1.99 4.22
C ALA A 105 -9.74 -2.84 2.96
N ARG A 106 -10.27 -2.38 1.84
CA ARG A 106 -10.09 -3.02 0.54
C ARG A 106 -9.64 -1.98 -0.47
N ILE A 107 -8.45 -2.18 -0.98
CA ILE A 107 -7.79 -1.29 -1.92
C ILE A 107 -7.53 -2.06 -3.20
N ASP A 108 -7.99 -1.55 -4.31
CA ASP A 108 -7.88 -2.20 -5.62
C ASP A 108 -6.46 -2.00 -6.21
N GLU A 109 -6.27 -2.29 -7.48
CA GLU A 109 -4.97 -2.42 -8.13
C GLU A 109 -4.21 -1.08 -8.21
N ASP A 110 -2.87 -1.19 -8.22
CA ASP A 110 -1.93 -0.09 -8.52
C ASP A 110 -2.04 1.12 -7.57
N CYS A 111 -2.33 0.87 -6.30
CA CYS A 111 -2.31 1.91 -5.28
C CYS A 111 -0.86 2.29 -4.91
N GLN A 112 -0.62 3.58 -4.71
CA GLN A 112 0.66 4.13 -4.26
C GLN A 112 0.52 4.80 -2.89
N LEU A 113 1.45 4.49 -1.99
CA LEU A 113 1.56 5.07 -0.65
C LEU A 113 2.90 5.80 -0.52
N HIS A 114 2.85 7.11 -0.27
CA HIS A 114 4.07 7.91 -0.17
C HIS A 114 4.68 7.95 1.23
N GLY A 115 4.04 7.36 2.23
CA GLY A 115 4.51 7.29 3.63
C GLY A 115 3.61 8.07 4.60
N ASP A 116 3.67 7.70 5.89
CA ASP A 116 2.81 8.25 6.96
C ASP A 116 1.31 8.19 6.63
N ASN A 117 0.88 7.14 5.92
CA ASN A 117 -0.50 6.98 5.46
C ASN A 117 -1.32 6.16 6.46
N CYS A 118 -2.58 6.54 6.65
CA CYS A 118 -3.52 5.77 7.44
C CYS A 118 -4.80 5.48 6.63
N ILE A 119 -5.17 4.20 6.53
CA ILE A 119 -6.44 3.76 5.96
C ILE A 119 -7.16 2.95 7.03
N GLY A 120 -8.15 3.54 7.68
CA GLY A 120 -8.75 2.95 8.88
C GLY A 120 -10.23 3.21 9.06
N ASN A 121 -10.83 2.49 10.00
CA ASN A 121 -12.18 2.78 10.46
C ASN A 121 -12.19 4.00 11.40
N ASP A 122 -13.39 4.48 11.73
CA ASP A 122 -13.60 5.64 12.62
C ASP A 122 -13.62 5.27 14.10
N GLY A 123 -13.36 4.00 14.45
CA GLY A 123 -13.47 3.48 15.82
C GLY A 123 -14.91 3.30 16.33
N LYS A 124 -15.93 3.71 15.57
CA LYS A 124 -17.35 3.57 15.94
C LYS A 124 -18.01 2.39 15.26
N SER A 125 -17.52 2.01 14.09
CA SER A 125 -18.02 0.87 13.32
C SER A 125 -16.86 -0.01 12.85
N LEU A 126 -17.17 -1.26 12.44
CA LEU A 126 -16.20 -2.16 11.81
C LEU A 126 -16.01 -1.87 10.31
N LYS A 127 -16.78 -0.93 9.76
CA LYS A 127 -16.64 -0.54 8.37
C LYS A 127 -15.34 0.18 8.14
N ALA A 128 -14.67 -0.15 7.05
CA ALA A 128 -13.38 0.41 6.70
C ALA A 128 -13.38 0.84 5.22
N PRO A 129 -12.46 1.72 4.82
CA PRO A 129 -12.45 2.30 3.49
C PRO A 129 -12.38 1.27 2.36
N ARG A 130 -13.01 1.62 1.23
CA ARG A 130 -12.91 0.93 -0.06
C ARG A 130 -12.35 1.89 -1.08
N LEU A 131 -11.20 1.59 -1.62
CA LEU A 131 -10.50 2.43 -2.57
C LEU A 131 -10.44 1.73 -3.93
N GLY A 132 -10.75 2.47 -4.98
CA GLY A 132 -10.65 2.01 -6.35
C GLY A 132 -9.20 1.82 -6.82
N LYS A 133 -9.02 1.69 -8.13
CA LYS A 133 -7.71 1.49 -8.77
C LYS A 133 -6.92 2.78 -8.87
N HIS A 134 -5.60 2.63 -8.98
CA HIS A 134 -4.66 3.75 -9.23
C HIS A 134 -4.79 4.90 -8.23
N ILE A 135 -5.11 4.58 -6.98
CA ILE A 135 -5.15 5.62 -5.92
C ILE A 135 -3.73 6.03 -5.58
N ASP A 136 -3.45 7.33 -5.63
CA ASP A 136 -2.17 7.92 -5.25
C ASP A 136 -2.32 8.71 -3.95
N MET A 137 -1.77 8.16 -2.84
CA MET A 137 -1.87 8.78 -1.52
C MET A 137 -0.60 9.54 -1.18
N GLY A 138 -0.66 10.86 -1.25
CA GLY A 138 0.43 11.75 -0.81
C GLY A 138 0.87 11.48 0.64
N VAL A 139 2.07 11.94 0.99
CA VAL A 139 2.64 11.75 2.34
C VAL A 139 1.68 12.29 3.41
N GLY A 140 1.44 11.51 4.46
CA GLY A 140 0.58 11.91 5.57
C GLY A 140 -0.92 11.88 5.29
N ALA A 141 -1.35 11.51 4.09
CA ALA A 141 -2.77 11.41 3.76
C ALA A 141 -3.45 10.29 4.56
N LYS A 142 -4.68 10.56 5.02
CA LYS A 142 -5.47 9.63 5.85
C LYS A 142 -6.87 9.45 5.26
N VAL A 143 -7.34 8.19 5.19
CA VAL A 143 -8.71 7.85 4.76
C VAL A 143 -9.38 7.10 5.91
N ILE A 144 -10.40 7.70 6.51
CA ILE A 144 -10.97 7.23 7.77
C ILE A 144 -12.48 7.06 7.68
N GLY A 145 -12.97 5.90 8.10
CA GLY A 145 -14.40 5.59 8.23
C GLY A 145 -14.95 4.74 7.07
N ASP A 146 -16.27 4.73 6.94
CA ASP A 146 -17.01 4.07 5.84
C ASP A 146 -16.93 4.92 4.57
N VAL A 147 -15.74 4.95 3.95
CA VAL A 147 -15.42 5.81 2.81
C VAL A 147 -15.21 4.97 1.56
N GLU A 148 -15.77 5.41 0.44
CA GLU A 148 -15.56 4.83 -0.88
C GLU A 148 -14.93 5.86 -1.81
N LEU A 149 -13.83 5.48 -2.45
CA LEU A 149 -13.12 6.28 -3.44
C LEU A 149 -13.18 5.58 -4.81
N ALA A 150 -13.58 6.34 -5.84
CA ALA A 150 -13.54 5.87 -7.22
C ALA A 150 -12.09 5.66 -7.71
N ASP A 151 -11.93 5.18 -8.94
CA ASP A 151 -10.63 4.97 -9.57
C ASP A 151 -9.90 6.30 -9.87
N ASP A 152 -8.58 6.23 -10.02
CA ASP A 152 -7.72 7.33 -10.50
C ASP A 152 -7.77 8.59 -9.61
N ILE A 153 -7.99 8.45 -8.31
CA ILE A 153 -8.01 9.59 -7.37
C ILE A 153 -6.61 9.85 -6.81
N VAL A 154 -6.18 11.11 -6.88
CA VAL A 154 -4.98 11.61 -6.21
C VAL A 154 -5.38 12.29 -4.90
N ILE A 155 -4.78 11.86 -3.80
CA ILE A 155 -5.00 12.43 -2.46
C ILE A 155 -3.79 13.26 -2.07
N GLY A 156 -3.97 14.57 -1.93
CA GLY A 156 -2.91 15.51 -1.58
C GLY A 156 -2.24 15.19 -0.24
N ALA A 157 -0.98 15.58 -0.09
CA ALA A 157 -0.22 15.36 1.14
C ALA A 157 -0.94 15.98 2.36
N GLY A 158 -0.96 15.23 3.48
CA GLY A 158 -1.60 15.65 4.73
C GLY A 158 -3.13 15.70 4.70
N ALA A 159 -3.79 15.33 3.62
CA ALA A 159 -5.24 15.35 3.51
C ALA A 159 -5.91 14.34 4.46
N VAL A 160 -7.09 14.70 4.99
CA VAL A 160 -7.92 13.81 5.79
C VAL A 160 -9.26 13.58 5.08
N VAL A 161 -9.40 12.38 4.53
CA VAL A 161 -10.58 11.95 3.78
C VAL A 161 -11.52 11.20 4.73
N ASN A 162 -12.66 11.79 5.01
CA ASN A 162 -13.69 11.24 5.91
C ASN A 162 -15.08 11.15 5.26
N ARG A 163 -15.14 11.30 3.94
CA ARG A 163 -16.34 11.13 3.11
C ARG A 163 -15.98 10.51 1.76
N SER A 164 -16.96 9.92 1.10
CA SER A 164 -16.77 9.26 -0.20
C SER A 164 -16.63 10.27 -1.34
N PHE A 165 -15.82 9.87 -2.36
CA PHE A 165 -15.66 10.58 -3.63
C PHE A 165 -15.81 9.57 -4.77
N LEU A 166 -16.94 9.64 -5.47
CA LEU A 166 -17.34 8.66 -6.46
C LEU A 166 -17.06 9.09 -7.92
N MET A 167 -16.46 10.26 -8.11
CA MET A 167 -16.02 10.72 -9.42
C MET A 167 -14.57 10.27 -9.64
N PRO A 168 -14.27 9.51 -10.68
CA PRO A 168 -12.90 9.09 -10.97
C PRO A 168 -12.05 10.23 -11.55
N GLY A 169 -10.73 10.12 -11.43
CA GLY A 169 -9.76 11.02 -12.04
C GLY A 169 -9.65 12.40 -11.40
N ILE A 170 -10.15 12.59 -10.17
CA ILE A 170 -10.06 13.85 -9.44
C ILE A 170 -8.88 13.90 -8.50
N THR A 171 -8.48 15.10 -8.14
CA THR A 171 -7.55 15.34 -7.03
C THR A 171 -8.32 15.88 -5.83
N ILE A 172 -8.08 15.33 -4.66
CA ILE A 172 -8.69 15.75 -3.40
C ILE A 172 -7.62 16.16 -2.39
N GLY A 173 -7.93 17.12 -1.52
CA GLY A 173 -6.99 17.61 -0.51
C GLY A 173 -7.66 18.38 0.61
N GLY A 174 -6.89 18.72 1.65
CA GLY A 174 -7.36 19.49 2.80
C GLY A 174 -7.85 18.64 3.98
N ILE A 175 -8.27 19.32 5.06
CA ILE A 175 -8.77 18.74 6.32
C ILE A 175 -10.06 19.48 6.72
N PRO A 176 -11.25 18.89 6.50
CA PRO A 176 -11.52 17.66 5.77
C PRO A 176 -11.26 17.81 4.25
N ALA A 177 -10.98 16.67 3.58
CA ALA A 177 -10.68 16.69 2.15
C ALA A 177 -11.88 17.14 1.32
N HIS A 178 -11.56 17.91 0.27
CA HIS A 178 -12.49 18.34 -0.78
C HIS A 178 -11.80 18.22 -2.14
N GLU A 179 -12.58 18.28 -3.22
CA GLU A 179 -12.05 18.29 -4.57
C GLU A 179 -11.27 19.57 -4.84
N LEU A 180 -10.05 19.44 -5.36
CA LEU A 180 -9.20 20.55 -5.74
C LEU A 180 -9.44 20.91 -7.21
N LYS A 181 -9.70 22.18 -7.50
CA LYS A 181 -9.83 22.68 -8.87
C LYS A 181 -8.45 22.74 -9.54
N LYS A 182 -8.41 22.62 -10.88
CA LYS A 182 -7.15 22.64 -11.65
C LYS A 182 -6.21 23.83 -11.35
N GLY A 183 -6.73 24.96 -10.91
CA GLY A 183 -5.93 26.13 -10.53
C GLY A 183 -5.36 26.09 -9.11
N GLU A 184 -5.78 25.15 -8.28
CA GLU A 184 -5.27 24.93 -6.90
C GLU A 184 -4.13 23.91 -6.86
N LEU A 185 -3.92 23.21 -7.98
CA LEU A 185 -2.78 22.32 -8.16
C LEU A 185 -1.61 23.15 -8.68
N HIS A 186 -0.58 23.33 -7.88
CA HIS A 186 0.71 23.73 -8.44
C HIS A 186 1.10 22.69 -9.47
N GLU A 187 1.28 23.10 -10.73
CA GLU A 187 1.76 22.25 -11.82
C GLU A 187 3.16 21.72 -11.48
N GLY A 188 3.22 20.73 -10.61
CA GLY A 188 4.41 19.90 -10.43
C GLY A 188 4.59 19.10 -11.69
N LYS A 189 5.54 19.50 -12.55
CA LYS A 189 5.98 18.71 -13.69
C LYS A 189 6.25 17.29 -13.18
N ARG A 190 5.50 16.31 -13.73
CA ARG A 190 5.87 14.90 -13.58
C ARG A 190 7.24 14.72 -14.21
N MET A 191 8.26 14.48 -13.40
CA MET A 191 9.56 14.02 -13.86
C MET A 191 9.49 12.54 -14.18
#